data_f1e6a02d05a3820fd9d9e25e8a353258
#
_entry.id   f1e6a02d05a3820fd9d9e25e8a353258
#
_cell.length_a   1.000
_cell.length_b   1.000
_cell.length_c   1.000
_cell.angle_alpha   90.00
_cell.angle_beta   90.00
_cell.angle_gamma   90.00
#
_symmetry.space_group_name_H-M   'P 1'
#
loop_
_entity.id
_entity.type
_entity.pdbx_description
1 polymer ?
#
loop_
_entity_poly.entity_id
_entity_poly.type
_entity_poly.pdbx_seq_one_letter_code
_entity_poly.pdbx_strand_id
1 'polypeptide(L)'
;MDTLNLLMQGFITAATPINLLWAFVGCMIGTAVGVLPGIGPAVAVAMLLPITVKVEATASMIFFGGIYYGAMYGGSTTSILLNTPGEAGSMVTAMEGNKMAKSGRAGAALATAAIGSFVAGTIATVLVTFFAPLVAEYAVRLGPPEYFMLMVLAFTTVSAVLGKSTLRGMVALFVGLAIDRKSTRLNSSHT
;
A
#
# COMPACT_ATOMS: atom_id res chain seq x y z
N MET A 1 -12.13 -25.89 -13.01
CA MET A 1 -11.78 -26.02 -11.56
C MET A 1 -12.59 -24.98 -10.85
N ASP A 2 -13.35 -25.38 -9.84
CA ASP A 2 -14.24 -24.46 -9.14
C ASP A 2 -13.39 -23.47 -8.33
N THR A 3 -13.76 -22.20 -8.38
CA THR A 3 -13.09 -21.10 -7.66
C THR A 3 -12.87 -21.43 -6.18
N LEU A 4 -13.79 -22.19 -5.59
CA LEU A 4 -13.71 -22.65 -4.20
C LEU A 4 -12.53 -23.59 -3.96
N ASN A 5 -12.27 -24.52 -4.90
CA ASN A 5 -11.14 -25.46 -4.80
C ASN A 5 -9.79 -24.73 -4.92
N LEU A 6 -9.70 -23.74 -5.79
CA LEU A 6 -8.50 -22.89 -5.92
C LEU A 6 -8.25 -22.08 -4.65
N LEU A 7 -9.31 -21.52 -4.05
CA LEU A 7 -9.22 -20.82 -2.77
C LEU A 7 -8.74 -21.73 -1.64
N MET A 8 -9.32 -22.95 -1.55
CA MET A 8 -8.91 -23.91 -0.53
C MET A 8 -7.45 -24.30 -0.67
N GLN A 9 -6.98 -24.57 -1.90
CA GLN A 9 -5.58 -24.85 -2.17
C GLN A 9 -4.67 -23.65 -1.79
N GLY A 10 -5.10 -22.42 -2.10
CA GLY A 10 -4.39 -21.21 -1.71
C GLY A 10 -4.25 -21.07 -0.19
N PHE A 11 -5.31 -21.35 0.56
CA PHE A 11 -5.27 -21.34 2.03
C PHE A 11 -4.34 -22.41 2.59
N ILE A 12 -4.39 -23.64 2.07
CA ILE A 12 -3.50 -24.73 2.50
C ILE A 12 -2.03 -24.35 2.24
N THR A 13 -1.75 -23.80 1.07
CA THR A 13 -0.39 -23.37 0.72
C THR A 13 0.08 -22.21 1.61
N ALA A 14 -0.77 -21.21 1.85
CA ALA A 14 -0.45 -20.08 2.73
C ALA A 14 -0.23 -20.52 4.20
N ALA A 15 -0.96 -21.54 4.66
CA ALA A 15 -0.87 -22.07 6.02
C ALA A 15 0.35 -22.97 6.26
N THR A 16 1.18 -23.25 5.24
CA THR A 16 2.42 -24.00 5.45
C THR A 16 3.38 -23.25 6.39
N PRO A 17 4.11 -23.94 7.27
CA PRO A 17 4.97 -23.28 8.25
C PRO A 17 6.00 -22.32 7.63
N ILE A 18 6.53 -22.66 6.47
CA ILE A 18 7.50 -21.81 5.77
C ILE A 18 6.86 -20.52 5.25
N ASN A 19 5.64 -20.59 4.72
CA ASN A 19 4.92 -19.43 4.22
C ASN A 19 4.42 -18.52 5.35
N LEU A 20 4.01 -19.11 6.48
CA LEU A 20 3.70 -18.34 7.69
C LEU A 20 4.94 -17.61 8.23
N LEU A 21 6.11 -18.24 8.16
CA LEU A 21 7.36 -17.59 8.53
C LEU A 21 7.67 -16.43 7.61
N TRP A 22 7.51 -16.57 6.29
CA TRP A 22 7.68 -15.48 5.35
C TRP A 22 6.68 -14.33 5.59
N ALA A 23 5.41 -14.66 5.88
CA ALA A 23 4.41 -13.66 6.25
C ALA A 23 4.81 -12.89 7.51
N PHE A 24 5.27 -13.61 8.55
CA PHE A 24 5.69 -13.01 9.80
C PHE A 24 6.92 -12.10 9.64
N VAL A 25 7.96 -12.59 8.96
CA VAL A 25 9.17 -11.81 8.68
C VAL A 25 8.84 -10.59 7.84
N GLY A 26 8.01 -10.75 6.81
CA GLY A 26 7.52 -9.63 6.00
C GLY A 26 6.80 -8.59 6.83
N CYS A 27 5.89 -9.00 7.70
CA CYS A 27 5.14 -8.11 8.59
C CYS A 27 6.06 -7.36 9.57
N MET A 28 7.04 -8.04 10.16
CA MET A 28 8.02 -7.43 11.05
C MET A 28 8.86 -6.36 10.34
N ILE A 29 9.41 -6.70 9.18
CA ILE A 29 10.21 -5.76 8.38
C ILE A 29 9.33 -4.62 7.89
N GLY A 30 8.14 -4.93 7.39
CA GLY A 30 7.18 -3.93 6.94
C GLY A 30 6.82 -2.93 8.05
N THR A 31 6.52 -3.41 9.25
CA THR A 31 6.22 -2.55 10.40
C THR A 31 7.41 -1.65 10.75
N ALA A 32 8.62 -2.19 10.76
CA ALA A 32 9.83 -1.41 11.02
C ALA A 32 10.05 -0.31 9.97
N VAL A 33 9.86 -0.63 8.69
CA VAL A 33 9.97 0.35 7.59
C VAL A 33 8.83 1.36 7.64
N GLY A 34 7.60 0.92 7.92
CA GLY A 34 6.42 1.79 7.98
C GLY A 34 6.46 2.82 9.11
N VAL A 35 7.21 2.56 10.17
CA VAL A 35 7.50 3.55 11.23
C VAL A 35 8.34 4.73 10.70
N LEU A 36 9.07 4.55 9.59
CA LEU A 36 9.87 5.62 9.00
C LEU A 36 8.97 6.54 8.13
N PRO A 37 8.79 7.82 8.52
CA PRO A 37 7.95 8.74 7.78
C PRO A 37 8.44 8.93 6.34
N GLY A 38 7.52 8.85 5.38
CA GLY A 38 7.82 9.05 3.96
C GLY A 38 8.24 7.78 3.20
N ILE A 39 8.44 6.64 3.88
CA ILE A 39 8.67 5.36 3.23
C ILE A 39 7.38 4.56 3.26
N GLY A 40 6.58 4.70 2.20
CA GLY A 40 5.34 3.94 2.08
C GLY A 40 5.57 2.45 1.76
N PRO A 41 4.52 1.62 1.87
CA PRO A 41 4.62 0.17 1.66
C PRO A 41 5.11 -0.19 0.24
N ALA A 42 4.76 0.59 -0.77
CA ALA A 42 5.23 0.38 -2.14
C ALA A 42 6.75 0.52 -2.28
N VAL A 43 7.33 1.52 -1.61
CA VAL A 43 8.79 1.73 -1.60
C VAL A 43 9.47 0.59 -0.84
N ALA A 44 8.90 0.16 0.30
CA ALA A 44 9.42 -0.97 1.07
C ALA A 44 9.46 -2.26 0.24
N VAL A 45 8.38 -2.57 -0.48
CA VAL A 45 8.33 -3.73 -1.40
C VAL A 45 9.37 -3.60 -2.51
N ALA A 46 9.47 -2.44 -3.15
CA ALA A 46 10.43 -2.22 -4.23
C ALA A 46 11.89 -2.38 -3.77
N MET A 47 12.24 -1.88 -2.58
CA MET A 47 13.59 -2.02 -2.01
C MET A 47 13.95 -3.47 -1.66
N LEU A 48 12.96 -4.27 -1.29
CA LEU A 48 13.17 -5.66 -0.86
C LEU A 48 12.95 -6.68 -1.99
N LEU A 49 12.51 -6.22 -3.17
CA LEU A 49 12.32 -7.07 -4.34
C LEU A 49 13.56 -7.94 -4.69
N PRO A 50 14.80 -7.40 -4.67
CA PRO A 50 15.98 -8.21 -5.01
C PRO A 50 16.21 -9.40 -4.07
N ILE A 51 15.73 -9.34 -2.82
CA ILE A 51 15.89 -10.43 -1.84
C ILE A 51 15.07 -11.65 -2.26
N THR A 52 13.96 -11.46 -2.94
CA THR A 52 13.03 -12.54 -3.31
C THR A 52 13.38 -13.27 -4.59
N VAL A 53 14.41 -12.84 -5.33
CA VAL A 53 14.80 -13.47 -6.61
C VAL A 53 15.14 -14.96 -6.47
N LYS A 54 15.60 -15.38 -5.29
CA LYS A 54 15.93 -16.78 -4.98
C LYS A 54 14.86 -17.52 -4.18
N VAL A 55 13.74 -16.84 -3.88
CA VAL A 55 12.64 -17.39 -3.10
C VAL A 55 11.54 -17.85 -4.06
N GLU A 56 10.82 -18.91 -3.69
CA GLU A 56 9.67 -19.38 -4.46
C GLU A 56 8.65 -18.26 -4.65
N ALA A 57 8.02 -18.20 -5.83
CA ALA A 57 7.10 -17.13 -6.20
C ALA A 57 5.94 -16.94 -5.18
N THR A 58 5.36 -18.05 -4.71
CA THR A 58 4.27 -18.00 -3.71
C THR A 58 4.73 -17.42 -2.37
N ALA A 59 5.89 -17.88 -1.88
CA ALA A 59 6.49 -17.38 -0.65
C ALA A 59 6.87 -15.89 -0.78
N SER A 60 7.37 -15.46 -1.94
CA SER A 60 7.68 -14.07 -2.24
C SER A 60 6.44 -13.18 -2.21
N MET A 61 5.33 -13.62 -2.80
CA MET A 61 4.05 -12.89 -2.77
C MET A 61 3.51 -12.76 -1.34
N ILE A 62 3.60 -13.82 -0.54
CA ILE A 62 3.20 -13.82 0.86
C ILE A 62 4.09 -12.86 1.67
N PHE A 63 5.39 -12.88 1.44
CA PHE A 63 6.34 -11.96 2.07
C PHE A 63 6.03 -10.51 1.75
N PHE A 64 5.77 -10.18 0.48
CA PHE A 64 5.38 -8.82 0.08
C PHE A 64 4.04 -8.40 0.66
N GLY A 65 3.07 -9.30 0.73
CA GLY A 65 1.81 -9.05 1.43
C GLY A 65 2.05 -8.70 2.90
N GLY A 66 2.92 -9.45 3.58
CA GLY A 66 3.33 -9.18 4.95
C GLY A 66 3.99 -7.81 5.10
N ILE A 67 4.93 -7.45 4.21
CA ILE A 67 5.56 -6.13 4.20
C ILE A 67 4.51 -5.02 4.03
N TYR A 68 3.58 -5.19 3.09
CA TYR A 68 2.55 -4.20 2.83
C TYR A 68 1.67 -3.94 4.06
N TYR A 69 1.13 -5.00 4.66
CA TYR A 69 0.31 -4.89 5.87
C TYR A 69 1.09 -4.33 7.06
N GLY A 70 2.32 -4.80 7.25
CA GLY A 70 3.20 -4.31 8.31
C GLY A 70 3.51 -2.83 8.16
N ALA A 71 3.84 -2.37 6.95
CA ALA A 71 4.15 -0.97 6.70
C ALA A 71 2.95 -0.05 6.91
N MET A 72 1.75 -0.47 6.49
CA MET A 72 0.51 0.25 6.75
C MET A 72 0.26 0.44 8.25
N TYR A 73 0.44 -0.61 9.03
CA TYR A 73 0.28 -0.55 10.49
C TYR A 73 1.37 0.29 11.16
N GLY A 74 2.62 0.14 10.72
CA GLY A 74 3.75 0.96 11.20
C GLY A 74 3.53 2.46 10.98
N GLY A 75 3.04 2.85 9.80
CA GLY A 75 2.67 4.23 9.47
C GLY A 75 1.52 4.76 10.31
N SER A 76 0.54 3.91 10.64
CA SER A 76 -0.54 4.27 11.57
C SER A 76 -0.03 4.51 12.99
N THR A 77 0.96 3.74 13.43
CA THR A 77 1.58 3.89 14.77
C THR A 77 2.25 5.25 14.93
N THR A 78 3.05 5.68 13.95
CA THR A 78 3.69 7.01 13.97
C THR A 78 2.69 8.14 13.83
N SER A 79 1.63 7.94 13.04
CA SER A 79 0.52 8.89 12.93
C SER A 79 -0.13 9.15 14.28
N ILE A 80 -0.40 8.09 15.05
CA ILE A 80 -1.03 8.17 16.37
C ILE A 80 -0.09 8.79 17.41
N LEU A 81 1.14 8.29 17.49
CA LEU A 81 2.06 8.68 18.57
C LEU A 81 2.78 9.99 18.30
N LEU A 82 3.23 10.23 17.07
CA LEU A 82 4.08 11.36 16.70
C LEU A 82 3.39 12.43 15.86
N ASN A 83 2.13 12.20 15.48
CA ASN A 83 1.38 13.07 14.55
C ASN A 83 2.10 13.22 13.20
N THR A 84 2.85 12.21 12.80
CA THR A 84 3.60 12.22 11.54
C THR A 84 3.10 11.04 10.69
N PRO A 85 2.23 11.30 9.70
CA PRO A 85 1.71 10.23 8.86
C PRO A 85 2.83 9.61 8.03
N GLY A 86 2.95 8.29 8.09
CA GLY A 86 3.91 7.52 7.30
C GLY A 86 3.55 7.49 5.81
N GLU A 87 2.24 7.57 5.52
CA GLU A 87 1.70 7.56 4.16
C GLU A 87 0.37 8.33 4.09
N ALA A 88 -0.14 8.54 2.87
CA ALA A 88 -1.38 9.30 2.66
C ALA A 88 -2.60 8.68 3.38
N GLY A 89 -2.70 7.35 3.43
CA GLY A 89 -3.79 6.65 4.12
C GLY A 89 -3.82 6.87 5.63
N SER A 90 -2.69 7.13 6.24
CA SER A 90 -2.58 7.34 7.69
C SER A 90 -2.83 8.79 8.15
N MET A 91 -3.07 9.72 7.23
CA MET A 91 -3.38 11.13 7.56
C MET A 91 -4.62 11.27 8.44
N VAL A 92 -5.70 10.56 8.10
CA VAL A 92 -6.94 10.58 8.89
C VAL A 92 -6.72 9.98 10.27
N THR A 93 -5.92 8.92 10.35
CA THR A 93 -5.51 8.30 11.62
C THR A 93 -4.73 9.28 12.51
N ALA A 94 -3.88 10.15 11.92
CA ALA A 94 -3.17 11.18 12.66
C ALA A 94 -4.13 12.21 13.29
N MET A 95 -5.18 12.62 12.56
CA MET A 95 -6.12 13.66 13.02
C MET A 95 -6.83 13.30 14.32
N GLU A 96 -7.35 12.09 14.44
CA GLU A 96 -8.11 11.64 15.61
C GLU A 96 -7.27 10.79 16.57
N GLY A 97 -6.42 9.89 16.04
CA GLY A 97 -5.58 9.02 16.87
C GLY A 97 -4.57 9.78 17.71
N ASN A 98 -3.96 10.84 17.17
CA ASN A 98 -3.04 11.67 17.95
C ASN A 98 -3.74 12.47 19.05
N LYS A 99 -4.95 12.94 18.83
CA LYS A 99 -5.76 13.57 19.90
C LYS A 99 -6.03 12.59 21.04
N MET A 100 -6.39 11.35 20.71
CA MET A 100 -6.56 10.29 21.70
C MET A 100 -5.26 10.02 22.46
N ALA A 101 -4.14 9.95 21.76
CA ALA A 101 -2.83 9.71 22.36
C ALA A 101 -2.47 10.85 23.35
N LYS A 102 -2.64 12.10 22.95
CA LYS A 102 -2.41 13.27 23.81
C LYS A 102 -3.34 13.33 25.03
N SER A 103 -4.54 12.76 24.95
CA SER A 103 -5.44 12.62 26.10
C SER A 103 -5.11 11.46 27.05
N GLY A 104 -3.94 10.84 26.90
CA GLY A 104 -3.49 9.70 27.72
C GLY A 104 -4.03 8.35 27.28
N ARG A 105 -4.75 8.25 26.15
CA ARG A 105 -5.37 7.02 25.64
C ARG A 105 -4.67 6.45 24.40
N ALA A 106 -3.34 6.57 24.34
CA ALA A 106 -2.55 6.08 23.22
C ALA A 106 -2.73 4.57 22.97
N GLY A 107 -2.74 3.76 24.04
CA GLY A 107 -2.96 2.33 23.93
C GLY A 107 -4.31 1.96 23.30
N ALA A 108 -5.38 2.67 23.68
CA ALA A 108 -6.70 2.48 23.10
C ALA A 108 -6.73 2.86 21.60
N ALA A 109 -6.06 3.97 21.22
CA ALA A 109 -5.97 4.40 19.84
C ALA A 109 -5.22 3.36 18.97
N LEU A 110 -4.10 2.85 19.46
CA LEU A 110 -3.32 1.80 18.77
C LEU A 110 -4.10 0.50 18.64
N ALA A 111 -4.78 0.07 19.70
CA ALA A 111 -5.61 -1.14 19.67
C ALA A 111 -6.78 -1.00 18.67
N THR A 112 -7.45 0.16 18.66
CA THR A 112 -8.52 0.44 17.70
C THR A 112 -8.00 0.43 16.27
N ALA A 113 -6.83 1.02 16.01
CA ALA A 113 -6.20 0.99 14.69
C ALA A 113 -5.85 -0.45 14.27
N ALA A 114 -5.29 -1.27 15.17
CA ALA A 114 -4.94 -2.67 14.88
C ALA A 114 -6.19 -3.51 14.55
N ILE A 115 -7.20 -3.46 15.41
CA ILE A 115 -8.45 -4.21 15.23
C ILE A 115 -9.18 -3.73 13.95
N GLY A 116 -9.30 -2.42 13.77
CA GLY A 116 -9.92 -1.83 12.58
C GLY A 116 -9.20 -2.23 11.29
N SER A 117 -7.88 -2.21 11.28
CA SER A 117 -7.06 -2.64 10.14
C SER A 117 -7.23 -4.13 9.85
N PHE A 118 -7.30 -4.97 10.87
CA PHE A 118 -7.53 -6.40 10.70
C PHE A 118 -8.91 -6.68 10.08
N VAL A 119 -9.96 -6.08 10.61
CA VAL A 119 -11.33 -6.25 10.10
C VAL A 119 -11.45 -5.70 8.67
N ALA A 120 -10.99 -4.47 8.44
CA ALA A 120 -11.04 -3.84 7.12
C ALA A 120 -10.19 -4.62 6.10
N GLY A 121 -9.00 -5.06 6.48
CA GLY A 121 -8.11 -5.86 5.64
C GLY A 121 -8.72 -7.21 5.27
N THR A 122 -9.37 -7.88 6.22
CA THR A 122 -10.08 -9.14 5.96
C THR A 122 -11.23 -8.93 4.97
N ILE A 123 -12.06 -7.92 5.19
CA ILE A 123 -13.17 -7.60 4.27
C ILE A 123 -12.62 -7.25 2.88
N ALA A 124 -11.60 -6.41 2.81
CA ALA A 124 -10.97 -6.01 1.55
C ALA A 124 -10.38 -7.23 0.80
N THR A 125 -9.71 -8.15 1.50
CA THR A 125 -9.15 -9.36 0.89
C THR A 125 -10.25 -10.26 0.33
N VAL A 126 -11.33 -10.45 1.06
CA VAL A 126 -12.50 -11.20 0.57
C VAL A 126 -13.09 -10.55 -0.68
N LEU A 127 -13.31 -9.23 -0.66
CA LEU A 127 -13.82 -8.51 -1.82
C LEU A 127 -12.87 -8.62 -3.01
N VAL A 128 -11.58 -8.41 -2.82
CA VAL A 128 -10.59 -8.53 -3.91
C VAL A 128 -10.59 -9.94 -4.49
N THR A 129 -10.66 -10.98 -3.65
CA THR A 129 -10.67 -12.38 -4.11
C THR A 129 -11.83 -12.67 -5.06
N PHE A 130 -13.03 -12.15 -4.77
CA PHE A 130 -14.20 -12.35 -5.63
C PHE A 130 -14.25 -11.43 -6.84
N PHE A 131 -13.81 -10.17 -6.69
CA PHE A 131 -13.93 -9.16 -7.74
C PHE A 131 -12.69 -9.04 -8.62
N ALA A 132 -11.49 -9.45 -8.16
CA ALA A 132 -10.26 -9.32 -8.93
C ALA A 132 -10.30 -10.01 -10.29
N PRO A 133 -10.85 -11.23 -10.45
CA PRO A 133 -10.93 -11.88 -11.76
C PRO A 133 -11.78 -11.07 -12.75
N LEU A 134 -12.90 -10.53 -12.28
CA LEU A 134 -13.78 -9.70 -13.09
C LEU A 134 -13.11 -8.37 -13.49
N VAL A 135 -12.47 -7.70 -12.54
CA VAL A 135 -11.75 -6.46 -12.80
C VAL A 135 -10.56 -6.69 -13.73
N ALA A 136 -9.83 -7.80 -13.55
CA ALA A 136 -8.70 -8.15 -14.40
C ALA A 136 -9.13 -8.37 -15.86
N GLU A 137 -10.26 -9.04 -16.09
CA GLU A 137 -10.80 -9.24 -17.44
C GLU A 137 -11.09 -7.91 -18.15
N TYR A 138 -11.68 -6.94 -17.44
CA TYR A 138 -11.92 -5.60 -17.99
C TYR A 138 -10.62 -4.80 -18.15
N ALA A 139 -9.69 -4.89 -17.18
CA ALA A 139 -8.44 -4.15 -17.20
C ALA A 139 -7.54 -4.52 -18.39
N VAL A 140 -7.52 -5.80 -18.78
CA VAL A 140 -6.75 -6.27 -19.94
C VAL A 140 -7.32 -5.74 -21.27
N ARG A 141 -8.60 -5.37 -21.31
CA ARG A 141 -9.26 -4.78 -22.49
C ARG A 141 -8.98 -3.28 -22.65
N LEU A 142 -8.44 -2.62 -21.61
CA LEU A 142 -8.07 -1.21 -21.67
C LEU A 142 -6.85 -1.01 -22.57
N GLY A 143 -7.01 -0.23 -23.62
CA GLY A 143 -5.92 0.15 -24.51
C GLY A 143 -5.25 1.48 -24.12
N PRO A 144 -4.26 1.94 -24.89
CA PRO A 144 -3.58 3.22 -24.64
C PRO A 144 -4.50 4.43 -24.52
N PRO A 145 -5.59 4.57 -25.31
CA PRO A 145 -6.52 5.69 -25.18
C PRO A 145 -7.24 5.72 -23.82
N GLU A 146 -7.66 4.55 -23.32
CA GLU A 146 -8.35 4.43 -22.04
C GLU A 146 -7.42 4.78 -20.88
N TYR A 147 -6.16 4.32 -20.93
CA TYR A 147 -5.14 4.71 -19.94
C TYR A 147 -4.89 6.22 -19.96
N PHE A 148 -4.85 6.85 -21.13
CA PHE A 148 -4.74 8.31 -21.23
C PHE A 148 -5.91 9.01 -20.55
N MET A 149 -7.14 8.55 -20.80
CA MET A 149 -8.34 9.13 -20.18
C MET A 149 -8.36 8.90 -18.65
N LEU A 150 -7.90 7.76 -18.16
CA LEU A 150 -7.73 7.52 -16.73
C LEU A 150 -6.72 8.49 -16.10
N MET A 151 -5.62 8.78 -16.79
CA MET A 151 -4.65 9.80 -16.33
C MET A 151 -5.29 11.20 -16.29
N VAL A 152 -6.03 11.58 -17.31
CA VAL A 152 -6.77 12.87 -17.33
C VAL A 152 -7.75 12.93 -16.17
N LEU A 153 -8.51 11.85 -15.91
CA LEU A 153 -9.43 11.76 -14.77
C LEU A 153 -8.69 11.91 -13.44
N ALA A 154 -7.56 11.23 -13.27
CA ALA A 154 -6.74 11.35 -12.08
C ALA A 154 -6.26 12.79 -11.86
N PHE A 155 -5.76 13.45 -12.90
CA PHE A 155 -5.33 14.85 -12.82
C PHE A 155 -6.46 15.82 -12.50
N THR A 156 -7.64 15.63 -13.09
CA THR A 156 -8.80 16.47 -12.78
C THR A 156 -9.27 16.28 -11.35
N THR A 157 -9.28 15.04 -10.86
CA THR A 157 -9.64 14.73 -9.47
C THR A 157 -8.65 15.33 -8.48
N VAL A 158 -7.35 15.18 -8.72
CA VAL A 158 -6.31 15.81 -7.90
C VAL A 158 -6.45 17.33 -7.92
N SER A 159 -6.69 17.93 -9.10
CA SER A 159 -6.90 19.37 -9.22
C SER A 159 -8.12 19.86 -8.44
N ALA A 160 -9.19 19.09 -8.35
CA ALA A 160 -10.39 19.41 -7.56
C ALA A 160 -10.12 19.40 -6.06
N VAL A 161 -9.20 18.55 -5.58
CA VAL A 161 -8.81 18.42 -4.16
C VAL A 161 -7.79 19.49 -3.73
N LEU A 162 -7.07 20.09 -4.67
CA LEU A 162 -5.99 21.07 -4.42
C LEU A 162 -6.45 22.44 -3.89
N GLY A 163 -7.49 22.54 -3.07
CA GLY A 163 -7.82 23.72 -2.24
C GLY A 163 -7.79 25.10 -2.94
N LYS A 164 -7.65 26.17 -2.14
CA LYS A 164 -7.84 27.58 -2.53
C LYS A 164 -6.93 28.16 -3.61
N SER A 165 -5.91 27.47 -4.08
CA SER A 165 -5.04 27.94 -5.17
C SER A 165 -4.69 26.83 -6.17
N THR A 166 -5.64 26.56 -7.06
CA THR A 166 -5.52 25.59 -8.15
C THR A 166 -4.24 25.79 -8.97
N LEU A 167 -3.85 27.05 -9.19
CA LEU A 167 -2.64 27.37 -9.96
C LEU A 167 -1.37 26.86 -9.30
N ARG A 168 -1.20 27.02 -7.98
CA ARG A 168 -0.02 26.53 -7.25
C ARG A 168 0.03 25.00 -7.23
N GLY A 169 -1.12 24.34 -7.10
CA GLY A 169 -1.23 22.90 -7.17
C GLY A 169 -0.87 22.36 -8.54
N MET A 170 -1.32 22.99 -9.63
CA MET A 170 -0.97 22.60 -10.98
C MET A 170 0.53 22.79 -11.26
N VAL A 171 1.12 23.91 -10.84
CA VAL A 171 2.57 24.13 -10.97
C VAL A 171 3.35 23.05 -10.23
N ALA A 172 2.98 22.71 -8.99
CA ALA A 172 3.65 21.66 -8.21
C ALA A 172 3.53 20.29 -8.90
N LEU A 173 2.37 19.98 -9.46
CA LEU A 173 2.11 18.75 -10.21
C LEU A 173 2.98 18.65 -11.46
N PHE A 174 3.06 19.71 -12.28
CA PHE A 174 3.90 19.73 -13.49
C PHE A 174 5.39 19.67 -13.16
N VAL A 175 5.82 20.33 -12.10
CA VAL A 175 7.20 20.24 -11.61
C VAL A 175 7.52 18.82 -11.14
N GLY A 176 6.60 18.18 -10.38
CA GLY A 176 6.75 16.80 -9.95
C GLY A 176 6.89 15.82 -11.12
N LEU A 177 6.03 15.95 -12.14
CA LEU A 177 6.09 15.14 -13.36
C LEU A 177 7.37 15.37 -14.17
N ALA A 178 7.85 16.61 -14.24
CA ALA A 178 9.10 16.93 -14.94
C ALA A 178 10.31 16.30 -14.27
N ILE A 179 10.32 16.26 -12.94
CA ILE A 179 11.40 15.63 -12.14
C ILE A 179 11.35 14.11 -12.30
N ASP A 180 10.15 13.50 -12.22
CA ASP A 180 9.97 12.06 -12.37
C ASP A 180 10.43 11.56 -13.75
N ARG A 181 10.05 12.26 -14.82
CA ARG A 181 10.47 11.93 -16.19
C ARG A 181 12.00 11.96 -16.38
N LYS A 182 12.70 12.83 -15.66
CA LYS A 182 14.15 12.90 -15.71
C LYS A 182 14.80 11.71 -15.00
N SER A 183 14.23 11.27 -13.90
CA SER A 183 14.68 10.09 -13.14
C SER A 183 14.55 8.79 -13.97
N THR A 184 13.46 8.62 -14.69
CA THR A 184 13.19 7.44 -15.53
C THR A 184 14.16 7.34 -16.71
N ARG A 185 14.59 8.48 -17.32
CA ARG A 185 15.56 8.48 -18.42
C ARG A 185 16.97 8.14 -17.97
N LEU A 186 17.38 8.53 -16.78
CA LEU A 186 18.71 8.19 -16.24
C LEU A 186 18.87 6.70 -15.98
N ASN A 187 17.78 6.00 -15.65
CA ASN A 187 17.81 4.56 -15.40
C ASN A 187 17.82 3.71 -16.70
N SER A 188 17.33 4.25 -17.81
CA SER A 188 17.31 3.55 -19.11
C SER A 188 18.61 3.69 -19.90
N SER A 189 19.55 4.54 -19.49
CA SER A 189 20.85 4.73 -20.16
C SER A 189 21.95 3.76 -19.66
N HIS A 190 21.64 2.90 -18.69
CA HIS A 190 22.55 1.89 -18.12
C HIS A 190 22.22 0.44 -18.53
N THR A 191 21.28 0.26 -19.43
CA THR A 191 20.95 -1.04 -20.06
C THR A 191 21.30 -1.01 -21.55
#